data_e398323c1711eee03e2fcdae57c27c8c
#
_entry.id   e398323c1711eee03e2fcdae57c27c8c
#
_cell.length_a   1.000
_cell.length_b   1.000
_cell.length_c   1.000
_cell.angle_alpha   90.00
_cell.angle_beta   90.00
_cell.angle_gamma   90.00
#
_symmetry.space_group_name_H-M   'P 1'
#
loop_
_entity.id
_entity.type
_entity.pdbx_description
1 polymer ?
#
loop_
_entity_poly.entity_id
_entity_poly.type
_entity_poly.pdbx_seq_one_letter_code
_entity_poly.pdbx_strand_id
1 'polypeptide(L)'
;MSTEDTPVDRVILPSLETPTLTKAELADMLFERLGLNKRESKDMVEAFFELVHSTLVQGEDVKLSGFGNFNIRRKAPRPGRNPRTGESIPINARNVVTFHASHKLKAIVQGDAPPAQDLT
;
A
#
# COMPACT_ATOMS: atom_id res chain seq x y z
N MET A 1 26.25 2.77 11.35
CA MET A 1 25.40 3.13 10.28
C MET A 1 24.96 4.55 10.40
N SER A 2 24.78 5.15 9.40
CA SER A 2 24.48 6.54 9.51
C SER A 2 23.28 6.86 8.66
N THR A 3 22.71 7.99 8.96
CA THR A 3 21.53 8.42 8.27
C THR A 3 21.83 8.97 6.90
N GLU A 4 23.08 9.17 6.57
CA GLU A 4 23.37 9.68 5.25
C GLU A 4 23.06 8.69 4.16
N ASP A 5 22.88 7.42 4.52
CA ASP A 5 22.45 6.44 3.54
C ASP A 5 20.98 6.55 3.22
N THR A 6 20.27 7.37 3.96
CA THR A 6 18.84 7.49 3.78
C THR A 6 18.56 8.45 2.64
N PRO A 7 17.77 8.06 1.65
CA PRO A 7 17.43 8.99 0.58
C PRO A 7 16.71 10.20 1.16
N VAL A 8 16.88 11.34 0.50
CA VAL A 8 16.34 12.58 1.01
C VAL A 8 14.82 12.56 1.08
N ASP A 9 14.20 11.76 0.24
CA ASP A 9 12.74 11.68 0.23
C ASP A 9 12.21 10.60 1.15
N ARG A 10 13.09 9.97 1.89
CA ARG A 10 12.67 8.92 2.80
C ARG A 10 12.48 9.51 4.19
N VAL A 11 11.40 9.12 4.82
CA VAL A 11 11.10 9.58 6.16
C VAL A 11 11.45 8.50 7.15
N ILE A 12 12.25 8.87 8.14
CA ILE A 12 12.58 7.96 9.22
C ILE A 12 12.11 8.60 10.51
N LEU A 13 11.25 7.88 11.19
CA LEU A 13 10.71 8.36 12.44
C LEU A 13 11.53 7.83 13.59
N PRO A 14 12.11 8.70 14.39
CA PRO A 14 12.96 8.23 15.48
C PRO A 14 12.23 7.35 16.48
N SER A 15 10.94 7.49 16.59
CA SER A 15 10.17 6.71 17.55
C SER A 15 9.88 5.30 17.09
N LEU A 16 10.23 4.94 15.86
CA LEU A 16 9.96 3.63 15.34
C LEU A 16 11.25 2.86 15.17
N GLU A 17 11.24 1.64 15.62
CA GLU A 17 12.39 0.77 15.40
C GLU A 17 12.48 0.34 13.94
N THR A 18 11.35 0.01 13.37
CA THR A 18 11.29 -0.27 11.94
C THR A 18 10.36 0.77 11.35
N PRO A 19 10.86 1.59 10.44
CA PRO A 19 10.05 2.65 9.88
C PRO A 19 8.86 2.07 9.15
N THR A 20 7.69 2.45 9.57
CA THR A 20 6.46 2.07 8.90
C THR A 20 5.72 3.35 8.56
N LEU A 21 5.41 3.51 7.29
CA LEU A 21 4.69 4.70 6.86
C LEU A 21 3.22 4.55 7.19
N THR A 22 2.71 5.45 7.99
CA THR A 22 1.31 5.46 8.37
C THR A 22 0.61 6.64 7.74
N LYS A 23 -0.73 6.64 7.82
CA LYS A 23 -1.49 7.77 7.30
C LYS A 23 -1.13 9.07 8.00
N ALA A 24 -0.87 8.99 9.31
CA ALA A 24 -0.50 10.20 10.04
C ALA A 24 0.81 10.77 9.53
N GLU A 25 1.75 9.88 9.20
CA GLU A 25 3.03 10.34 8.68
C GLU A 25 2.91 10.89 7.28
N LEU A 26 2.01 10.30 6.49
CA LEU A 26 1.73 10.86 5.18
C LEU A 26 1.21 12.28 5.29
N ALA A 27 0.29 12.50 6.23
CA ALA A 27 -0.24 13.83 6.44
C ALA A 27 0.85 14.81 6.87
N ASP A 28 1.76 14.36 7.73
CA ASP A 28 2.86 15.23 8.15
C ASP A 28 3.76 15.57 6.97
N MET A 29 4.00 14.63 6.08
CA MET A 29 4.82 14.90 4.91
C MET A 29 4.16 15.89 3.97
N LEU A 30 2.86 15.80 3.79
CA LEU A 30 2.15 16.76 2.97
C LEU A 30 2.22 18.15 3.58
N PHE A 31 2.09 18.21 4.89
CA PHE A 31 2.21 19.48 5.58
C PHE A 31 3.58 20.11 5.34
N GLU A 32 4.62 19.31 5.46
CA GLU A 32 5.98 19.84 5.34
C GLU A 32 6.38 20.11 3.89
N ARG A 33 5.95 19.27 2.98
CA ARG A 33 6.46 19.36 1.61
C ARG A 33 5.59 20.19 0.69
N LEU A 34 4.29 20.22 0.92
CA LEU A 34 3.39 20.92 0.02
C LEU A 34 2.85 22.22 0.59
N GLY A 35 3.19 22.54 1.84
CA GLY A 35 2.73 23.78 2.41
C GLY A 35 1.27 23.81 2.81
N LEU A 36 0.62 22.66 2.82
CA LEU A 36 -0.74 22.58 3.32
C LEU A 36 -0.74 22.69 4.83
N ASN A 37 -1.81 23.20 5.40
CA ASN A 37 -1.87 23.19 6.86
C ASN A 37 -2.16 21.77 7.34
N LYS A 38 -2.04 21.56 8.64
CA LYS A 38 -2.14 20.21 9.19
C LYS A 38 -3.51 19.60 8.96
N ARG A 39 -4.55 20.41 9.11
CA ARG A 39 -5.89 19.89 8.92
C ARG A 39 -6.14 19.50 7.48
N GLU A 40 -5.70 20.34 6.56
CA GLU A 40 -5.86 20.02 5.14
C GLU A 40 -5.08 18.78 4.77
N SER A 41 -3.88 18.64 5.31
CA SER A 41 -3.05 17.47 5.00
C SER A 41 -3.72 16.19 5.49
N LYS A 42 -4.25 16.22 6.71
CA LYS A 42 -4.93 15.07 7.25
C LYS A 42 -6.18 14.74 6.45
N ASP A 43 -6.97 15.76 6.12
CA ASP A 43 -8.20 15.54 5.38
C ASP A 43 -7.91 14.98 3.99
N MET A 44 -6.85 15.43 3.35
CA MET A 44 -6.48 14.94 2.03
C MET A 44 -6.10 13.46 2.09
N VAL A 45 -5.30 13.07 3.06
CA VAL A 45 -4.89 11.68 3.20
C VAL A 45 -6.10 10.80 3.48
N GLU A 46 -6.98 11.25 4.38
CA GLU A 46 -8.16 10.47 4.70
C GLU A 46 -9.07 10.33 3.48
N ALA A 47 -9.23 11.41 2.72
CA ALA A 47 -10.09 11.37 1.54
C ALA A 47 -9.53 10.41 0.50
N PHE A 48 -8.21 10.40 0.33
CA PHE A 48 -7.60 9.50 -0.64
C PHE A 48 -7.85 8.04 -0.26
N PHE A 49 -7.58 7.68 0.98
CA PHE A 49 -7.75 6.30 1.37
C PHE A 49 -9.22 5.90 1.46
N GLU A 50 -10.09 6.85 1.79
CA GLU A 50 -11.51 6.57 1.76
C GLU A 50 -11.98 6.26 0.35
N LEU A 51 -11.45 6.99 -0.63
CA LEU A 51 -11.80 6.75 -2.02
C LEU A 51 -11.34 5.36 -2.47
N VAL A 52 -10.11 5.00 -2.12
CA VAL A 52 -9.60 3.67 -2.45
C VAL A 52 -10.47 2.60 -1.78
N HIS A 53 -10.77 2.81 -0.51
CA HIS A 53 -11.55 1.85 0.26
C HIS A 53 -12.93 1.65 -0.34
N SER A 54 -13.63 2.74 -0.61
CA SER A 54 -15.00 2.62 -1.12
C SER A 54 -15.04 2.01 -2.51
N THR A 55 -14.03 2.30 -3.33
CA THR A 55 -13.97 1.70 -4.66
C THR A 55 -13.82 0.19 -4.55
N LEU A 56 -12.94 -0.27 -3.68
CA LEU A 56 -12.74 -1.70 -3.50
C LEU A 56 -13.96 -2.37 -2.89
N VAL A 57 -14.62 -1.71 -1.98
CA VAL A 57 -15.82 -2.26 -1.36
C VAL A 57 -16.92 -2.47 -2.41
N GLN A 58 -16.98 -1.59 -3.41
CA GLN A 58 -17.94 -1.75 -4.49
C GLN A 58 -17.54 -2.83 -5.50
N GLY A 59 -16.41 -3.46 -5.31
CA GLY A 59 -15.98 -4.52 -6.19
C GLY A 59 -15.19 -4.05 -7.40
N GLU A 60 -14.68 -2.84 -7.38
CA GLU A 60 -13.94 -2.28 -8.49
C GLU A 60 -12.46 -2.22 -8.14
N ASP A 61 -11.63 -2.47 -9.16
CA ASP A 61 -10.20 -2.41 -8.99
C ASP A 61 -9.74 -0.96 -8.90
N VAL A 62 -8.59 -0.77 -8.24
CA VAL A 62 -7.96 0.54 -8.16
C VAL A 62 -6.60 0.43 -8.84
N LYS A 63 -6.36 1.30 -9.80
CA LYS A 63 -5.12 1.29 -10.56
C LYS A 63 -4.36 2.58 -10.32
N LEU A 64 -3.17 2.45 -9.77
CA LEU A 64 -2.31 3.60 -9.51
C LEU A 64 -1.08 3.46 -10.39
N SER A 65 -1.08 4.18 -11.50
CA SER A 65 -0.03 4.05 -12.50
C SER A 65 1.34 4.32 -11.89
N GLY A 66 2.29 3.47 -12.21
CA GLY A 66 3.64 3.60 -11.70
C GLY A 66 3.83 3.08 -10.29
N PHE A 67 2.74 2.77 -9.60
CA PHE A 67 2.82 2.25 -8.25
C PHE A 67 2.33 0.80 -8.18
N GLY A 68 1.09 0.58 -8.55
CA GLY A 68 0.54 -0.78 -8.52
C GLY A 68 -0.96 -0.77 -8.60
N ASN A 69 -1.51 -1.95 -8.56
CA ASN A 69 -2.95 -2.15 -8.69
C ASN A 69 -3.49 -2.92 -7.51
N PHE A 70 -4.64 -2.49 -7.02
CA PHE A 70 -5.40 -3.25 -6.06
C PHE A 70 -6.51 -3.94 -6.82
N ASN A 71 -6.57 -5.26 -6.73
CA ASN A 71 -7.54 -6.05 -7.47
C ASN A 71 -8.45 -6.79 -6.51
N ILE A 72 -9.73 -6.82 -6.86
CA ILE A 72 -10.68 -7.62 -6.13
C ILE A 72 -10.77 -8.97 -6.81
N ARG A 73 -10.64 -10.02 -6.03
CA ARG A 73 -10.75 -11.38 -6.53
C ARG A 73 -11.77 -12.14 -5.73
N ARG A 74 -12.61 -12.86 -6.44
CA ARG A 74 -13.55 -13.75 -5.78
C ARG A 74 -12.96 -15.13 -5.74
N LYS A 75 -12.79 -15.63 -4.53
CA LYS A 75 -12.29 -16.98 -4.35
C LYS A 75 -13.45 -17.93 -4.19
N ALA A 76 -13.43 -18.99 -4.99
CA ALA A 76 -14.49 -19.99 -4.94
C ALA A 76 -14.44 -20.76 -3.63
N PRO A 77 -15.58 -21.33 -3.23
CA PRO A 77 -15.57 -22.19 -2.04
C PRO A 77 -14.63 -23.37 -2.28
N ARG A 78 -13.96 -23.76 -1.24
CA ARG A 78 -13.06 -24.90 -1.32
C ARG A 78 -12.98 -25.56 0.04
N PRO A 79 -12.60 -26.83 0.09
CA PRO A 79 -12.40 -27.47 1.38
C PRO A 79 -11.09 -26.99 2.00
N GLY A 80 -11.15 -26.71 3.28
CA GLY A 80 -10.00 -26.45 4.07
C GLY A 80 -9.71 -27.63 4.95
N ARG A 81 -8.73 -27.47 5.82
CA ARG A 81 -8.36 -28.52 6.72
C ARG A 81 -8.10 -27.97 8.09
N ASN A 82 -8.63 -28.67 9.08
CA ASN A 82 -8.33 -28.33 10.46
C ASN A 82 -6.89 -28.77 10.74
N PRO A 83 -5.98 -27.84 11.04
CA PRO A 83 -4.57 -28.26 11.26
C PRO A 83 -4.39 -29.14 12.47
N ARG A 84 -5.35 -29.17 13.35
CA ARG A 84 -5.23 -29.97 14.56
C ARG A 84 -5.71 -31.41 14.35
N THR A 85 -6.80 -31.59 13.65
CA THR A 85 -7.39 -32.92 13.46
C THR A 85 -7.24 -33.46 12.06
N GLY A 86 -6.93 -32.60 11.10
CA GLY A 86 -6.87 -33.00 9.71
C GLY A 86 -8.21 -33.14 9.04
N GLU A 87 -9.29 -32.79 9.73
CA GLU A 87 -10.61 -32.87 9.15
C GLU A 87 -10.83 -31.83 8.08
N SER A 88 -11.60 -32.18 7.07
CA SER A 88 -11.99 -31.21 6.04
C SER A 88 -13.00 -30.24 6.61
N ILE A 89 -12.75 -28.96 6.37
CA ILE A 89 -13.65 -27.90 6.78
C ILE A 89 -14.01 -27.10 5.54
N PRO A 90 -15.31 -26.93 5.23
CA PRO A 90 -15.68 -26.13 4.07
C PRO A 90 -15.29 -24.68 4.26
N ILE A 91 -14.76 -24.08 3.22
CA ILE A 91 -14.43 -22.65 3.19
C ILE A 91 -15.35 -22.01 2.19
N ASN A 92 -16.12 -21.03 2.65
CA ASN A 92 -17.08 -20.36 1.79
C ASN A 92 -16.37 -19.47 0.77
N ALA A 93 -17.08 -19.17 -0.31
CA ALA A 93 -16.60 -18.19 -1.27
C ALA A 93 -16.44 -16.85 -0.59
N ARG A 94 -15.45 -16.10 -1.01
CA ARG A 94 -15.20 -14.79 -0.42
C ARG A 94 -14.51 -13.89 -1.42
N ASN A 95 -14.60 -12.61 -1.19
CA ASN A 95 -13.85 -11.63 -1.97
C ASN A 95 -12.57 -11.29 -1.21
N VAL A 96 -11.49 -11.17 -1.95
CA VAL A 96 -10.21 -10.78 -1.36
C VAL A 96 -9.61 -9.66 -2.19
N VAL A 97 -8.78 -8.86 -1.54
CA VAL A 97 -8.05 -7.79 -2.20
C VAL A 97 -6.61 -8.23 -2.35
N THR A 98 -6.07 -8.10 -3.55
CA THR A 98 -4.67 -8.38 -3.78
C THR A 98 -4.01 -7.13 -4.35
N PHE A 99 -2.75 -6.94 -4.03
CA PHE A 99 -1.97 -5.82 -4.54
C PHE A 99 -0.87 -6.35 -5.44
N HIS A 100 -0.76 -5.76 -6.63
CA HIS A 100 0.30 -6.09 -7.58
C HIS A 100 1.13 -4.85 -7.82
N ALA A 101 2.39 -4.90 -7.43
CA ALA A 101 3.29 -3.78 -7.64
C ALA A 101 3.58 -3.60 -9.13
N SER A 102 3.76 -2.35 -9.54
CA SER A 102 4.15 -2.07 -10.91
C SER A 102 5.57 -2.54 -11.17
N HIS A 103 5.93 -2.67 -12.44
CA HIS A 103 7.30 -3.02 -12.79
C HIS A 103 8.29 -2.00 -12.27
N LYS A 104 7.90 -0.74 -12.34
CA LYS A 104 8.75 0.33 -11.87
C LYS A 104 8.99 0.20 -10.37
N LEU A 105 7.93 -0.06 -9.61
CA LEU A 105 8.08 -0.21 -8.17
C LEU A 105 8.92 -1.43 -7.83
N LYS A 106 8.69 -2.53 -8.53
CA LYS A 106 9.47 -3.74 -8.29
C LYS A 106 10.95 -3.52 -8.52
N ALA A 107 11.29 -2.82 -9.60
CA ALA A 107 12.68 -2.57 -9.92
C ALA A 107 13.34 -1.71 -8.85
N ILE A 108 12.64 -0.69 -8.38
CA ILE A 108 13.20 0.19 -7.36
C ILE A 108 13.40 -0.56 -6.05
N VAL A 109 12.42 -1.39 -5.69
CA VAL A 109 12.52 -2.14 -4.44
C VAL A 109 13.67 -3.13 -4.49
N GLN A 110 13.95 -3.69 -5.67
CA GLN A 110 15.06 -4.61 -5.83
C GLN A 110 16.41 -3.91 -5.85
N GLY A 111 16.41 -2.59 -5.93
CA GLY A 111 17.66 -1.86 -5.95
C GLY A 111 18.12 -1.46 -7.33
N ASP A 112 17.34 -1.76 -8.36
CA ASP A 112 17.69 -1.39 -9.71
C ASP A 112 17.32 0.06 -9.97
N ALA A 113 18.14 0.75 -10.76
CA ALA A 113 17.81 2.09 -11.16
C ALA A 113 16.67 2.03 -12.17
N PRO A 114 15.64 2.87 -12.00
CA PRO A 114 14.55 2.85 -12.98
C PRO A 114 15.02 3.42 -14.30
N PRO A 115 14.52 2.88 -15.41
CA PRO A 115 14.84 3.46 -16.72
C PRO A 115 14.29 4.87 -16.83
N ALA A 116 14.93 5.68 -17.63
CA ALA A 116 14.51 7.07 -17.76
C ALA A 116 13.10 7.20 -18.30
N GLN A 117 12.71 6.29 -19.16
CA GLN A 117 11.38 6.35 -19.75
C GLN A 117 10.28 5.96 -18.79
N ASP A 118 10.62 5.52 -17.62
CA ASP A 118 9.61 5.17 -16.61
C ASP A 118 9.12 6.39 -15.87
N LEU A 119 9.50 7.56 -16.30
CA LEU A 119 9.10 8.76 -15.58
C LEU A 119 7.66 9.16 -15.81
N THR A 120 6.99 8.54 -16.71
CA THR A 120 5.59 8.88 -16.98
C THR A 120 4.64 8.04 -16.15
#